data_66362589af545a8be9b49241eeeccc38
#
_entry.id   66362589af545a8be9b49241eeeccc38
#
_cell.length_a   1.000
_cell.length_b   1.000
_cell.length_c   1.000
_cell.angle_alpha   90.00
_cell.angle_beta   90.00
_cell.angle_gamma   90.00
#
_symmetry.space_group_name_H-M   'P 1'
#
loop_
_entity.id
_entity.type
_entity.pdbx_description
1 polymer ?
#
loop_
_entity_poly.entity_id
_entity_poly.type
_entity_poly.pdbx_seq_one_letter_code
_entity_poly.pdbx_strand_id
1 'polypeptide(L)'
;MCYASMEMSAPIRFGTEGFRGVIAREFTFATLHRLAEAYGRHLLERGGGLVVVGHDTRFLADAFARALSGHLAGMGLKVVLLKGPVPTPLLSFAVRHLKAAGGAMLTASHNPPQYLGVKFKDATGGPIAQEEAKAIEALVPEEARALEGAYETLDLREAYFEALKAHLDLKALSGFSGVLYHDSMGGAGAGFLKGFLRHVGLEIPVR
;
A
#
# COMPACT_ATOMS: atom_id res chain seq x y z
N MET A 1 -13.98 32.43 -25.71
CA MET A 1 -14.64 32.03 -24.49
C MET A 1 -14.59 30.51 -24.42
N CYS A 2 -13.62 29.91 -23.70
CA CYS A 2 -13.61 28.48 -23.41
C CYS A 2 -14.57 28.25 -22.25
N TYR A 3 -15.70 27.60 -22.53
CA TYR A 3 -16.50 26.97 -21.48
C TYR A 3 -15.72 25.78 -20.96
N ALA A 4 -15.01 25.94 -19.84
CA ALA A 4 -14.61 24.82 -19.04
C ALA A 4 -15.91 24.25 -18.43
N SER A 5 -16.45 23.19 -19.01
CA SER A 5 -17.44 22.35 -18.34
C SER A 5 -16.77 21.88 -17.05
N MET A 6 -17.27 22.35 -15.90
CA MET A 6 -16.95 21.70 -14.63
C MET A 6 -17.51 20.28 -14.73
N GLU A 7 -16.68 19.34 -15.15
CA GLU A 7 -16.97 17.93 -14.97
C GLU A 7 -17.01 17.70 -13.44
N MET A 8 -18.21 17.55 -12.92
CA MET A 8 -18.39 17.16 -11.52
C MET A 8 -17.57 15.88 -11.29
N SER A 9 -16.63 15.93 -10.39
CA SER A 9 -15.78 14.78 -10.08
C SER A 9 -16.66 13.59 -9.70
N ALA A 10 -16.42 12.44 -10.33
CA ALA A 10 -17.21 11.23 -10.08
C ALA A 10 -17.25 10.92 -8.57
N PRO A 11 -18.38 10.49 -8.03
CA PRO A 11 -18.50 10.16 -6.62
C PRO A 11 -17.54 9.03 -6.26
N ILE A 12 -16.70 9.26 -5.26
CA ILE A 12 -15.81 8.25 -4.71
C ILE A 12 -16.65 7.37 -3.78
N ARG A 13 -16.74 6.07 -4.11
CA ARG A 13 -17.40 5.08 -3.26
C ARG A 13 -16.40 4.00 -2.90
N PHE A 14 -16.25 3.75 -1.60
CA PHE A 14 -15.35 2.71 -1.12
C PHE A 14 -15.95 1.32 -1.36
N GLY A 15 -15.08 0.37 -1.68
CA GLY A 15 -15.35 -1.04 -1.47
C GLY A 15 -15.18 -1.41 0.01
N THR A 16 -14.73 -2.63 0.30
CA THR A 16 -14.56 -3.11 1.68
C THR A 16 -13.47 -2.40 2.47
N GLU A 17 -12.39 -1.95 1.84
CA GLU A 17 -11.21 -1.42 2.52
C GLU A 17 -10.51 -0.25 1.78
N GLY A 18 -11.22 0.38 0.82
CA GLY A 18 -10.66 1.47 0.04
C GLY A 18 -11.34 1.66 -1.32
N PHE A 19 -10.67 2.34 -2.24
CA PHE A 19 -11.20 2.74 -3.54
C PHE A 19 -10.38 2.13 -4.69
N ARG A 20 -11.05 1.72 -5.76
CA ARG A 20 -10.43 1.24 -7.02
C ARG A 20 -11.14 1.85 -8.21
N GLY A 21 -10.40 2.13 -9.26
CA GLY A 21 -10.91 2.65 -10.51
C GLY A 21 -9.96 2.39 -11.67
N VAL A 22 -10.42 2.67 -12.87
CA VAL A 22 -9.59 2.64 -14.08
C VAL A 22 -8.62 3.82 -14.04
N ILE A 23 -7.33 3.55 -14.27
CA ILE A 23 -6.27 4.57 -14.29
C ILE A 23 -6.59 5.62 -15.33
N ALA A 24 -6.38 6.89 -15.01
CA ALA A 24 -6.66 8.07 -15.82
C ALA A 24 -8.16 8.33 -16.09
N ARG A 25 -9.06 7.56 -15.51
CA ARG A 25 -10.49 7.77 -15.60
C ARG A 25 -11.10 8.01 -14.21
N GLU A 26 -11.33 6.97 -13.41
CA GLU A 26 -11.80 7.12 -12.03
C GLU A 26 -10.64 7.27 -11.03
N PHE A 27 -9.50 6.58 -11.28
CA PHE A 27 -8.31 6.65 -10.44
C PHE A 27 -7.28 7.61 -11.05
N THR A 28 -7.35 8.87 -10.64
CA THR A 28 -6.48 9.97 -11.06
C THR A 28 -5.70 10.52 -9.87
N PHE A 29 -4.71 11.39 -10.11
CA PHE A 29 -4.03 12.12 -9.03
C PHE A 29 -5.01 13.02 -8.26
N ALA A 30 -5.96 13.66 -8.94
CA ALA A 30 -7.00 14.43 -8.26
C ALA A 30 -7.84 13.56 -7.31
N THR A 31 -8.29 12.39 -7.77
CA THR A 31 -8.98 11.41 -6.94
C THR A 31 -8.10 10.95 -5.77
N LEU A 32 -6.81 10.68 -6.02
CA LEU A 32 -5.88 10.27 -4.96
C LEU A 32 -5.73 11.33 -3.87
N HIS A 33 -5.60 12.61 -4.24
CA HIS A 33 -5.47 13.70 -3.26
C HIS A 33 -6.72 13.83 -2.38
N ARG A 34 -7.90 13.63 -2.94
CA ARG A 34 -9.18 13.59 -2.19
C ARG A 34 -9.21 12.43 -1.19
N LEU A 35 -8.75 11.25 -1.62
CA LEU A 35 -8.65 10.07 -0.75
C LEU A 35 -7.58 10.27 0.34
N ALA A 36 -6.44 10.86 0.00
CA ALA A 36 -5.37 11.18 0.93
C ALA A 36 -5.84 12.17 2.00
N GLU A 37 -6.54 13.24 1.59
CA GLU A 37 -7.13 14.23 2.49
C GLU A 37 -8.10 13.57 3.49
N ALA A 38 -9.02 12.73 3.01
CA ALA A 38 -9.97 12.03 3.85
C ALA A 38 -9.29 11.09 4.85
N TYR A 39 -8.35 10.27 4.39
CA TYR A 39 -7.62 9.35 5.24
C TYR A 39 -6.72 10.08 6.25
N GLY A 40 -6.04 11.14 5.80
CA GLY A 40 -5.20 11.96 6.67
C GLY A 40 -6.00 12.65 7.78
N ARG A 41 -7.17 13.24 7.47
CA ARG A 41 -8.09 13.81 8.48
C ARG A 41 -8.54 12.78 9.48
N HIS A 42 -8.99 11.62 9.01
CA HIS A 42 -9.41 10.51 9.86
C HIS A 42 -8.33 10.10 10.87
N LEU A 43 -7.06 10.03 10.43
CA LEU A 43 -5.95 9.70 11.33
C LEU A 43 -5.63 10.86 12.29
N LEU A 44 -5.61 12.11 11.80
CA LEU A 44 -5.32 13.29 12.64
C LEU A 44 -6.36 13.49 13.75
N GLU A 45 -7.65 13.26 13.48
CA GLU A 45 -8.72 13.28 14.48
C GLU A 45 -8.54 12.23 15.58
N ARG A 46 -7.75 11.19 15.32
CA ARG A 46 -7.39 10.11 16.27
C ARG A 46 -6.00 10.30 16.91
N GLY A 47 -5.43 11.49 16.80
CA GLY A 47 -4.12 11.81 17.38
C GLY A 47 -2.95 11.68 16.39
N GLY A 48 -3.22 11.41 15.12
CA GLY A 48 -2.20 11.31 14.08
C GLY A 48 -1.28 10.09 14.24
N GLY A 49 -0.02 10.26 13.85
CA GLY A 49 1.01 9.25 14.00
C GLY A 49 1.78 8.95 12.71
N LEU A 50 2.45 7.81 12.69
CA LEU A 50 3.17 7.30 11.53
C LEU A 50 2.20 6.59 10.59
N VAL A 51 2.35 6.83 9.29
CA VAL A 51 1.63 6.10 8.23
C VAL A 51 2.63 5.38 7.34
N VAL A 52 2.38 4.11 7.05
CA VAL A 52 3.20 3.34 6.12
C VAL A 52 2.50 3.27 4.77
N VAL A 53 3.20 3.65 3.70
CA VAL A 53 2.71 3.57 2.33
C VAL A 53 3.51 2.52 1.56
N GLY A 54 2.84 1.73 0.75
CA GLY A 54 3.45 0.75 -0.14
C GLY A 54 2.71 0.66 -1.46
N HIS A 55 3.32 0.00 -2.44
CA HIS A 55 2.70 -0.20 -3.75
C HIS A 55 3.06 -1.55 -4.34
N ASP A 56 2.23 -2.04 -5.26
CA ASP A 56 2.52 -3.21 -6.07
C ASP A 56 3.24 -2.84 -7.39
N THR A 57 3.27 -3.76 -8.35
CA THR A 57 3.95 -3.60 -9.64
C THR A 57 3.08 -2.97 -10.73
N ARG A 58 1.86 -2.52 -10.41
CA ARG A 58 0.95 -1.94 -11.39
C ARG A 58 1.48 -0.65 -11.98
N PHE A 59 1.04 -0.35 -13.21
CA PHE A 59 1.38 0.89 -13.90
C PHE A 59 1.07 2.11 -13.02
N LEU A 60 2.00 3.04 -12.91
CA LEU A 60 1.96 4.25 -12.08
C LEU A 60 1.80 4.03 -10.57
N ALA A 61 1.77 2.81 -10.04
CA ALA A 61 1.60 2.57 -8.60
C ALA A 61 2.66 3.27 -7.75
N ASP A 62 3.93 3.30 -8.19
CA ASP A 62 5.02 4.04 -7.54
C ASP A 62 4.75 5.56 -7.55
N ALA A 63 4.34 6.13 -8.67
CA ALA A 63 4.05 7.57 -8.78
C ALA A 63 2.88 7.97 -7.85
N PHE A 64 1.82 7.17 -7.81
CA PHE A 64 0.69 7.38 -6.91
C PHE A 64 1.09 7.21 -5.44
N ALA A 65 1.97 6.24 -5.12
CA ALA A 65 2.47 6.06 -3.76
C ALA A 65 3.28 7.26 -3.27
N ARG A 66 4.14 7.82 -4.11
CA ARG A 66 4.89 9.06 -3.82
C ARG A 66 3.96 10.25 -3.60
N ALA A 67 2.98 10.44 -4.48
CA ALA A 67 2.00 11.53 -4.35
C ALA A 67 1.17 11.40 -3.07
N LEU A 68 0.73 10.17 -2.72
CA LEU A 68 0.03 9.91 -1.47
C LEU A 68 0.91 10.22 -0.25
N SER A 69 2.17 9.77 -0.28
CA SER A 69 3.14 10.00 0.80
C SER A 69 3.41 11.49 1.00
N GLY A 70 3.66 12.23 -0.08
CA GLY A 70 3.85 13.68 -0.04
C GLY A 70 2.62 14.41 0.50
N HIS A 71 1.42 14.02 0.07
CA HIS A 71 0.18 14.64 0.53
C HIS A 71 -0.03 14.43 2.04
N LEU A 72 0.04 13.19 2.52
CA LEU A 72 -0.12 12.87 3.95
C LEU A 72 0.95 13.56 4.82
N ALA A 73 2.19 13.62 4.34
CA ALA A 73 3.26 14.36 5.02
C ALA A 73 2.99 15.87 5.02
N GLY A 74 2.46 16.43 3.93
CA GLY A 74 2.03 17.84 3.84
C GLY A 74 0.89 18.19 4.78
N MET A 75 0.09 17.21 5.21
CA MET A 75 -0.94 17.35 6.24
C MET A 75 -0.35 17.31 7.67
N GLY A 76 0.94 17.07 7.84
CA GLY A 76 1.62 16.99 9.15
C GLY A 76 1.73 15.58 9.73
N LEU A 77 1.38 14.54 9.00
CA LEU A 77 1.61 13.15 9.41
C LEU A 77 3.06 12.75 9.16
N LYS A 78 3.59 11.85 10.00
CA LYS A 78 4.85 11.17 9.69
C LYS A 78 4.57 10.07 8.68
N VAL A 79 5.38 9.97 7.63
CA VAL A 79 5.14 9.00 6.55
C VAL A 79 6.42 8.23 6.22
N VAL A 80 6.26 6.92 6.08
CA VAL A 80 7.28 6.02 5.55
C VAL A 80 6.74 5.37 4.28
N LEU A 81 7.44 5.58 3.16
CA LEU A 81 7.22 4.86 1.92
C LEU A 81 8.13 3.63 1.87
N LEU A 82 7.55 2.45 1.67
CA LEU A 82 8.34 1.22 1.49
C LEU A 82 9.08 1.25 0.15
N LYS A 83 10.33 0.79 0.17
CA LYS A 83 11.22 0.82 -1.00
C LYS A 83 10.81 -0.19 -2.06
N GLY A 84 10.44 0.30 -3.23
CA GLY A 84 10.04 -0.50 -4.39
C GLY A 84 8.72 -1.24 -4.20
N PRO A 85 8.32 -2.06 -5.18
CA PRO A 85 7.09 -2.83 -5.06
C PRO A 85 7.21 -3.88 -3.94
N VAL A 86 6.13 -4.00 -3.16
CA VAL A 86 6.04 -4.93 -2.03
C VAL A 86 4.70 -5.66 -2.03
N PRO A 87 4.65 -6.92 -1.59
CA PRO A 87 3.38 -7.62 -1.38
C PRO A 87 2.65 -7.02 -0.17
N THR A 88 1.32 -6.99 -0.22
CA THR A 88 0.47 -6.46 0.85
C THR A 88 0.81 -7.00 2.25
N PRO A 89 1.15 -8.29 2.45
CA PRO A 89 1.58 -8.78 3.77
C PRO A 89 2.80 -8.06 4.35
N LEU A 90 3.74 -7.62 3.52
CA LEU A 90 4.89 -6.84 4.00
C LEU A 90 4.45 -5.47 4.50
N LEU A 91 3.51 -4.79 3.81
CA LEU A 91 2.93 -3.54 4.32
C LEU A 91 2.24 -3.75 5.66
N SER A 92 1.42 -4.79 5.80
CA SER A 92 0.75 -5.14 7.05
C SER A 92 1.73 -5.40 8.19
N PHE A 93 2.82 -6.13 7.90
CA PHE A 93 3.93 -6.31 8.83
C PHE A 93 4.57 -4.96 9.21
N ALA A 94 4.87 -4.11 8.22
CA ALA A 94 5.54 -2.83 8.44
C ALA A 94 4.71 -1.90 9.35
N VAL A 95 3.39 -1.86 9.18
CA VAL A 95 2.48 -1.08 10.05
C VAL A 95 2.64 -1.51 11.51
N ARG A 96 2.62 -2.81 11.79
CA ARG A 96 2.79 -3.36 13.15
C ARG A 96 4.21 -3.17 13.68
N HIS A 97 5.21 -3.46 12.85
CA HIS A 97 6.62 -3.41 13.21
C HIS A 97 7.07 -2.00 13.60
N LEU A 98 6.61 -1.00 12.86
CA LEU A 98 6.88 0.41 13.11
C LEU A 98 5.90 1.06 14.10
N LYS A 99 4.91 0.32 14.60
CA LYS A 99 3.84 0.84 15.47
C LYS A 99 3.13 2.04 14.85
N ALA A 100 2.85 1.95 13.54
CA ALA A 100 2.21 2.99 12.79
C ALA A 100 0.72 3.11 13.16
N ALA A 101 0.15 4.30 13.00
CA ALA A 101 -1.28 4.56 13.19
C ALA A 101 -2.14 3.90 12.10
N GLY A 102 -1.53 3.62 10.95
CA GLY A 102 -2.19 2.94 9.85
C GLY A 102 -1.28 2.78 8.64
N GLY A 103 -1.85 2.32 7.53
CA GLY A 103 -1.12 2.15 6.28
C GLY A 103 -1.99 2.28 5.04
N ALA A 104 -1.34 2.50 3.90
CA ALA A 104 -2.00 2.61 2.61
C ALA A 104 -1.25 1.81 1.54
N MET A 105 -1.94 0.89 0.86
CA MET A 105 -1.40 0.06 -0.20
C MET A 105 -1.97 0.47 -1.55
N LEU A 106 -1.10 0.96 -2.44
CA LEU A 106 -1.46 1.22 -3.84
C LEU A 106 -1.51 -0.10 -4.62
N THR A 107 -2.71 -0.58 -4.87
CA THR A 107 -2.96 -1.85 -5.55
C THR A 107 -4.41 -1.94 -6.01
N ALA A 108 -4.67 -2.72 -7.03
CA ALA A 108 -6.03 -3.14 -7.38
C ALA A 108 -6.24 -4.65 -7.22
N SER A 109 -5.36 -5.33 -6.45
CA SER A 109 -5.48 -6.76 -6.15
C SER A 109 -5.52 -7.62 -7.42
N HIS A 110 -6.64 -8.31 -7.68
CA HIS A 110 -6.89 -9.18 -8.82
C HIS A 110 -7.65 -8.51 -9.98
N ASN A 111 -7.93 -7.21 -9.90
CA ASN A 111 -8.56 -6.49 -11.00
C ASN A 111 -7.66 -6.48 -12.25
N PRO A 112 -8.24 -6.34 -13.47
CA PRO A 112 -7.50 -6.19 -14.70
C PRO A 112 -6.41 -5.10 -14.66
N PRO A 113 -5.40 -5.15 -15.54
CA PRO A 113 -4.21 -4.28 -15.44
C PRO A 113 -4.48 -2.78 -15.56
N GLN A 114 -5.58 -2.38 -16.17
CA GLN A 114 -5.99 -0.99 -16.29
C GLN A 114 -6.52 -0.38 -14.98
N TYR A 115 -6.75 -1.19 -13.93
CA TYR A 115 -7.21 -0.72 -12.63
C TYR A 115 -6.04 -0.42 -11.70
N LEU A 116 -6.21 0.61 -10.88
CA LEU A 116 -5.41 0.87 -9.69
C LEU A 116 -6.35 1.30 -8.56
N GLY A 117 -5.85 1.33 -7.34
CA GLY A 117 -6.61 1.76 -6.18
C GLY A 117 -5.73 1.96 -4.97
N VAL A 118 -6.34 2.33 -3.88
CA VAL A 118 -5.72 2.38 -2.57
C VAL A 118 -6.53 1.57 -1.58
N LYS A 119 -5.84 0.75 -0.79
CA LYS A 119 -6.40 0.02 0.35
C LYS A 119 -5.80 0.59 1.63
N PHE A 120 -6.65 0.91 2.58
CA PHE A 120 -6.22 1.38 3.89
C PHE A 120 -6.09 0.23 4.89
N LYS A 121 -5.15 0.40 5.82
CA LYS A 121 -4.86 -0.53 6.92
C LYS A 121 -5.00 0.21 8.23
N ASP A 122 -5.54 -0.49 9.23
CA ASP A 122 -5.57 -0.01 10.61
C ASP A 122 -4.21 -0.20 11.32
N ALA A 123 -4.10 0.22 12.56
CA ALA A 123 -2.88 0.11 13.37
C ALA A 123 -2.45 -1.34 13.67
N THR A 124 -3.33 -2.33 13.47
CA THR A 124 -2.98 -3.75 13.59
C THR A 124 -2.33 -4.31 12.33
N GLY A 125 -2.30 -3.52 11.24
CA GLY A 125 -1.87 -3.95 9.91
C GLY A 125 -2.95 -4.75 9.17
N GLY A 126 -4.13 -4.91 9.78
CA GLY A 126 -5.32 -5.50 9.16
C GLY A 126 -6.00 -4.55 8.17
N PRO A 127 -7.01 -5.02 7.42
CA PRO A 127 -7.90 -4.13 6.69
C PRO A 127 -8.67 -3.26 7.70
N ILE A 128 -8.95 -2.00 7.32
CA ILE A 128 -9.85 -1.17 8.11
C ILE A 128 -11.25 -1.82 8.20
N ALA A 129 -11.94 -1.63 9.32
CA ALA A 129 -13.32 -2.09 9.46
C ALA A 129 -14.28 -1.36 8.51
N GLN A 130 -15.42 -1.96 8.22
CA GLN A 130 -16.40 -1.38 7.29
C GLN A 130 -16.93 -0.03 7.79
N GLU A 131 -17.13 0.10 9.09
CA GLU A 131 -17.53 1.35 9.73
C GLU A 131 -16.49 2.43 9.57
N GLU A 132 -15.22 2.07 9.68
CA GLU A 132 -14.09 2.98 9.47
C GLU A 132 -13.97 3.38 7.99
N ALA A 133 -14.14 2.45 7.07
CA ALA A 133 -14.18 2.74 5.64
C ALA A 133 -15.28 3.77 5.30
N LYS A 134 -16.48 3.62 5.88
CA LYS A 134 -17.57 4.59 5.73
C LYS A 134 -17.26 5.95 6.34
N ALA A 135 -16.60 5.97 7.50
CA ALA A 135 -16.18 7.22 8.14
C ALA A 135 -15.16 7.97 7.27
N ILE A 136 -14.19 7.28 6.69
CA ILE A 136 -13.21 7.89 5.77
C ILE A 136 -13.92 8.35 4.49
N GLU A 137 -14.82 7.56 3.91
CA GLU A 137 -15.60 7.94 2.72
C GLU A 137 -16.38 9.24 2.95
N ALA A 138 -17.00 9.39 4.11
CA ALA A 138 -17.75 10.60 4.47
C ALA A 138 -16.88 11.86 4.59
N LEU A 139 -15.57 11.70 4.81
CA LEU A 139 -14.60 12.80 4.88
C LEU A 139 -14.03 13.19 3.50
N VAL A 140 -14.37 12.46 2.42
CA VAL A 140 -13.84 12.74 1.09
C VAL A 140 -14.37 14.09 0.60
N PRO A 141 -13.51 15.10 0.41
CA PRO A 141 -13.94 16.41 -0.07
C PRO A 141 -14.28 16.34 -1.58
N GLU A 142 -15.03 17.32 -2.08
CA GLU A 142 -15.28 17.46 -3.52
C GLU A 142 -14.00 17.70 -4.31
N GLU A 143 -13.11 18.50 -3.74
CA GLU A 143 -11.79 18.81 -4.30
C GLU A 143 -10.72 18.77 -3.20
N ALA A 144 -9.50 18.44 -3.57
CA ALA A 144 -8.34 18.53 -2.70
C ALA A 144 -7.15 19.10 -3.50
N ARG A 145 -6.43 20.07 -2.92
CA ARG A 145 -5.18 20.54 -3.49
C ARG A 145 -4.09 19.52 -3.21
N ALA A 146 -3.19 19.33 -4.18
CA ALA A 146 -1.98 18.55 -3.91
C ALA A 146 -1.16 19.21 -2.81
N LEU A 147 -0.79 18.44 -1.81
CA LEU A 147 0.15 18.84 -0.78
C LEU A 147 1.46 18.09 -0.98
N GLU A 148 2.56 18.73 -0.60
CA GLU A 148 3.89 18.13 -0.66
C GLU A 148 4.56 18.30 0.70
N GLY A 149 4.95 17.18 1.31
CA GLY A 149 5.71 17.12 2.54
C GLY A 149 6.82 16.09 2.44
N ALA A 150 7.82 16.23 3.30
CA ALA A 150 8.95 15.30 3.37
C ALA A 150 8.54 13.97 4.03
N TYR A 151 8.94 12.85 3.47
CA TYR A 151 8.72 11.51 4.00
C TYR A 151 10.00 10.67 3.90
N GLU A 152 10.07 9.61 4.69
CA GLU A 152 11.19 8.68 4.67
C GLU A 152 10.90 7.50 3.71
N THR A 153 11.97 6.87 3.21
CA THR A 153 11.88 5.62 2.45
C THR A 153 12.66 4.53 3.17
N LEU A 154 12.00 3.40 3.47
CA LEU A 154 12.61 2.28 4.18
C LEU A 154 12.49 0.97 3.39
N ASP A 155 13.54 0.16 3.46
CA ASP A 155 13.51 -1.24 3.01
C ASP A 155 13.34 -2.14 4.24
N LEU A 156 12.20 -2.80 4.34
CA LEU A 156 11.89 -3.69 5.47
C LEU A 156 11.84 -5.17 5.07
N ARG A 157 12.39 -5.53 3.88
CA ARG A 157 12.39 -6.93 3.42
C ARG A 157 13.12 -7.87 4.35
N GLU A 158 14.31 -7.48 4.84
CA GLU A 158 15.09 -8.31 5.76
C GLU A 158 14.38 -8.50 7.10
N ALA A 159 13.83 -7.42 7.67
CA ALA A 159 13.04 -7.50 8.90
C ALA A 159 11.80 -8.38 8.73
N TYR A 160 11.15 -8.30 7.57
CA TYR A 160 10.02 -9.17 7.24
C TYR A 160 10.43 -10.64 7.09
N PHE A 161 11.56 -10.91 6.46
CA PHE A 161 12.10 -12.28 6.35
C PHE A 161 12.46 -12.86 7.71
N GLU A 162 13.06 -12.07 8.60
CA GLU A 162 13.36 -12.52 9.96
C GLU A 162 12.09 -12.81 10.76
N ALA A 163 11.03 -12.02 10.58
CA ALA A 163 9.73 -12.30 11.18
C ALA A 163 9.09 -13.58 10.63
N LEU A 164 9.18 -13.82 9.32
CA LEU A 164 8.68 -15.06 8.70
C LEU A 164 9.42 -16.30 9.22
N LYS A 165 10.72 -16.21 9.40
CA LYS A 165 11.58 -17.28 9.92
C LYS A 165 11.04 -17.83 11.24
N ALA A 166 10.52 -16.98 12.11
CA ALA A 166 9.97 -17.39 13.41
C ALA A 166 8.70 -18.27 13.30
N HIS A 167 8.07 -18.32 12.13
CA HIS A 167 6.82 -19.07 11.87
C HIS A 167 7.01 -20.32 11.01
N LEU A 168 8.25 -20.65 10.62
CA LEU A 168 8.53 -21.73 9.70
C LEU A 168 9.47 -22.77 10.32
N ASP A 169 9.20 -24.06 10.03
CA ASP A 169 10.11 -25.14 10.37
C ASP A 169 11.25 -25.21 9.35
N LEU A 170 12.33 -24.49 9.62
CA LEU A 170 13.51 -24.45 8.75
C LEU A 170 14.23 -25.80 8.66
N LYS A 171 14.10 -26.65 9.70
CA LYS A 171 14.68 -28.00 9.70
C LYS A 171 13.95 -28.88 8.67
N ALA A 172 12.63 -28.83 8.64
CA ALA A 172 11.85 -29.55 7.64
C ALA A 172 12.16 -29.01 6.22
N LEU A 173 12.28 -27.68 6.06
CA LEU A 173 12.65 -27.09 4.77
C LEU A 173 14.05 -27.48 4.29
N SER A 174 15.03 -27.60 5.20
CA SER A 174 16.40 -28.01 4.84
C SER A 174 16.49 -29.45 4.31
N GLY A 175 15.52 -30.30 4.64
CA GLY A 175 15.41 -31.67 4.11
C GLY A 175 14.81 -31.75 2.70
N PHE A 176 14.35 -30.63 2.13
CA PHE A 176 13.75 -30.63 0.81
C PHE A 176 14.82 -30.76 -0.30
N SER A 177 14.71 -31.81 -1.14
CA SER A 177 15.67 -32.13 -2.20
C SER A 177 15.16 -31.84 -3.63
N GLY A 178 14.08 -31.10 -3.77
CA GLY A 178 13.46 -30.80 -5.06
C GLY A 178 13.82 -29.43 -5.61
N VAL A 179 13.13 -29.03 -6.68
CA VAL A 179 13.17 -27.66 -7.26
C VAL A 179 11.83 -27.00 -7.00
N LEU A 180 11.85 -25.78 -6.49
CA LEU A 180 10.65 -24.96 -6.35
C LEU A 180 10.44 -24.15 -7.63
N TYR A 181 9.24 -24.17 -8.16
CA TYR A 181 8.81 -23.30 -9.26
C TYR A 181 7.93 -22.21 -8.68
N HIS A 182 8.35 -20.94 -8.83
CA HIS A 182 7.61 -19.79 -8.33
C HIS A 182 7.33 -18.81 -9.45
N ASP A 183 6.11 -18.83 -9.96
CA ASP A 183 5.64 -17.83 -10.91
C ASP A 183 4.88 -16.72 -10.16
N SER A 184 5.49 -15.55 -10.08
CA SER A 184 4.84 -14.36 -9.50
C SER A 184 3.91 -13.66 -10.48
N MET A 185 3.83 -14.10 -11.73
CA MET A 185 3.06 -13.50 -12.83
C MET A 185 3.31 -11.98 -12.96
N GLY A 186 4.55 -11.54 -12.75
CA GLY A 186 4.92 -10.12 -12.72
C GLY A 186 4.45 -9.34 -11.48
N GLY A 187 3.88 -10.01 -10.49
CA GLY A 187 3.38 -9.38 -9.26
C GLY A 187 4.45 -9.03 -8.24
N ALA A 188 4.04 -8.33 -7.19
CA ALA A 188 4.92 -7.80 -6.14
C ALA A 188 5.62 -8.88 -5.29
N GLY A 189 5.25 -10.16 -5.44
CA GLY A 189 5.94 -11.31 -4.84
C GLY A 189 7.22 -11.72 -5.57
N ALA A 190 7.54 -11.12 -6.71
CA ALA A 190 8.72 -11.46 -7.51
C ALA A 190 10.01 -11.34 -6.66
N GLY A 191 10.80 -12.41 -6.66
CA GLY A 191 12.05 -12.46 -5.91
C GLY A 191 11.92 -12.67 -4.40
N PHE A 192 10.73 -12.56 -3.80
CA PHE A 192 10.56 -12.71 -2.35
C PHE A 192 10.89 -14.12 -1.86
N LEU A 193 10.41 -15.17 -2.51
CA LEU A 193 10.74 -16.54 -2.13
C LEU A 193 12.27 -16.80 -2.19
N LYS A 194 12.90 -16.44 -3.30
CA LYS A 194 14.36 -16.59 -3.46
C LYS A 194 15.14 -15.73 -2.46
N GLY A 195 14.65 -14.52 -2.18
CA GLY A 195 15.23 -13.62 -1.18
C GLY A 195 15.13 -14.20 0.22
N PHE A 196 13.98 -14.74 0.60
CA PHE A 196 13.76 -15.40 1.89
C PHE A 196 14.68 -16.63 2.08
N LEU A 197 14.70 -17.54 1.11
CA LEU A 197 15.56 -18.74 1.19
C LEU A 197 17.03 -18.38 1.38
N ARG A 198 17.52 -17.37 0.65
CA ARG A 198 18.88 -16.85 0.82
C ARG A 198 19.10 -16.27 2.23
N HIS A 199 18.13 -15.49 2.73
CA HIS A 199 18.20 -14.87 4.06
C HIS A 199 18.33 -15.92 5.17
N VAL A 200 17.63 -17.05 5.05
CA VAL A 200 17.67 -18.14 6.04
C VAL A 200 18.75 -19.19 5.77
N GLY A 201 19.60 -18.99 4.75
CA GLY A 201 20.71 -19.88 4.43
C GLY A 201 20.31 -21.20 3.77
N LEU A 202 19.14 -21.27 3.12
CA LEU A 202 18.67 -22.46 2.42
C LEU A 202 18.98 -22.39 0.91
N GLU A 203 19.75 -23.35 0.42
CA GLU A 203 20.14 -23.46 -1.00
C GLU A 203 19.13 -24.32 -1.79
N ILE A 204 17.85 -23.98 -1.71
CA ILE A 204 16.81 -24.65 -2.48
C ILE A 204 16.72 -23.99 -3.86
N PRO A 205 16.87 -24.76 -4.97
CA PRO A 205 16.73 -24.19 -6.31
C PRO A 205 15.32 -23.62 -6.54
N VAL A 206 15.23 -22.34 -6.94
CA VAL A 206 13.97 -21.66 -7.30
C VAL A 206 14.04 -21.24 -8.77
N ARG A 207 13.09 -21.66 -9.56
CA ARG A 207 12.92 -21.32 -10.98
C ARG A 207 11.61 -20.59 -11.22
#